data_791fe52ff0316e6476b1f75047575141
#
_entry.id   791fe52ff0316e6476b1f75047575141
#
_cell.length_a   1.000
_cell.length_b   1.000
_cell.length_c   1.000
_cell.angle_alpha   90.00
_cell.angle_beta   90.00
_cell.angle_gamma   90.00
#
_symmetry.space_group_name_H-M   'P 1'
#
loop_
_entity.id
_entity.type
_entity.pdbx_description
1 polymer ?
#
loop_
_entity_poly.entity_id
_entity_poly.type
_entity_poly.pdbx_seq_one_letter_code
_entity_poly.pdbx_strand_id
1 'polypeptide(L)'
;MHDPALIQDLRIGYAPGARLRRHLLAQGYSLELLQRTGLVNAQARDAFYRRIVFPCSQVGGVVNLYGRSLGDTFPHRFLPGGKGDLFAWESVRQFPTVILVEGLFDLAVLWQAGFRNTTCALGSRLTPTPFRQLSDRLTRRVYLVFDQDENQTGQGAAQQLARRLEEVGVKAHVVALPSGHDPNSYFLAGATAADFAACLQGAPPR
;
A
#
# COMPACT_ATOMS: atom_id res chain seq x y z
N MET A 1 7.91 -9.36 -7.07
CA MET A 1 6.66 -10.11 -6.78
C MET A 1 6.45 -11.15 -7.86
N HIS A 2 6.40 -12.42 -7.49
CA HIS A 2 6.31 -13.56 -8.42
C HIS A 2 5.39 -14.69 -7.91
N ASP A 3 4.80 -14.56 -6.72
CA ASP A 3 3.88 -15.54 -6.15
C ASP A 3 2.46 -15.35 -6.73
N PRO A 4 1.94 -16.31 -7.54
CA PRO A 4 0.60 -16.23 -8.11
C PRO A 4 -0.51 -16.23 -7.04
N ALA A 5 -0.33 -16.94 -5.93
CA ALA A 5 -1.32 -16.97 -4.85
C ALA A 5 -1.47 -15.59 -4.21
N LEU A 6 -0.34 -14.90 -3.97
CA LEU A 6 -0.36 -13.53 -3.47
C LEU A 6 -1.05 -12.56 -4.43
N ILE A 7 -0.79 -12.69 -5.74
CA ILE A 7 -1.44 -11.86 -6.75
C ILE A 7 -2.97 -12.04 -6.71
N GLN A 8 -3.43 -13.28 -6.52
CA GLN A 8 -4.86 -13.59 -6.37
C GLN A 8 -5.44 -13.08 -5.04
N ASP A 9 -4.75 -13.29 -3.92
CA ASP A 9 -5.16 -12.83 -2.58
C ASP A 9 -5.36 -11.32 -2.55
N LEU A 10 -4.42 -10.57 -3.11
CA LEU A 10 -4.47 -9.11 -3.21
C LEU A 10 -5.30 -8.61 -4.40
N ARG A 11 -5.84 -9.50 -5.24
CA ARG A 11 -6.60 -9.20 -6.46
C ARG A 11 -5.87 -8.23 -7.39
N ILE A 12 -4.55 -8.38 -7.48
CA ILE A 12 -3.71 -7.53 -8.33
C ILE A 12 -3.96 -7.87 -9.79
N GLY A 13 -4.18 -6.85 -10.61
CA GLY A 13 -4.38 -6.99 -12.04
C GLY A 13 -3.43 -6.14 -12.87
N TYR A 14 -3.35 -6.45 -14.16
CA TYR A 14 -2.67 -5.60 -15.13
C TYR A 14 -3.68 -5.03 -16.13
N ALA A 15 -3.65 -3.72 -16.31
CA ALA A 15 -4.51 -2.98 -17.24
C ALA A 15 -3.74 -2.62 -18.53
N PRO A 16 -3.79 -3.44 -19.59
CA PRO A 16 -3.06 -3.18 -20.83
C PRO A 16 -3.61 -1.97 -21.60
N GLY A 17 -4.86 -1.56 -21.29
CA GLY A 17 -5.59 -0.49 -21.95
C GLY A 17 -6.50 -0.98 -23.08
N ALA A 18 -7.36 -0.09 -23.52
CA ALA A 18 -8.37 -0.29 -24.59
C ALA A 18 -9.36 -1.46 -24.36
N ARG A 19 -9.32 -2.12 -23.21
CA ARG A 19 -10.18 -3.25 -22.88
C ARG A 19 -11.28 -2.90 -21.88
N LEU A 20 -10.96 -2.13 -20.84
CA LEU A 20 -11.89 -1.83 -19.75
C LEU A 20 -13.12 -1.09 -20.26
N ARG A 21 -12.93 0.01 -20.98
CA ARG A 21 -14.03 0.78 -21.57
C ARG A 21 -14.93 -0.10 -22.44
N ARG A 22 -14.34 -0.85 -23.37
CA ARG A 22 -15.11 -1.72 -24.29
C ARG A 22 -15.92 -2.76 -23.52
N HIS A 23 -15.31 -3.39 -22.52
CA HIS A 23 -15.96 -4.38 -21.68
C HIS A 23 -17.14 -3.77 -20.92
N LEU A 24 -16.96 -2.64 -20.25
CA LEU A 24 -18.00 -2.01 -19.44
C LEU A 24 -19.15 -1.44 -20.29
N LEU A 25 -18.84 -0.88 -21.46
CA LEU A 25 -19.89 -0.47 -22.42
C LEU A 25 -20.75 -1.67 -22.90
N ALA A 26 -20.09 -2.81 -23.16
CA ALA A 26 -20.80 -4.05 -23.51
C ALA A 26 -21.65 -4.62 -22.36
N GLN A 27 -21.34 -4.28 -21.11
CA GLN A 27 -22.14 -4.60 -19.91
C GLN A 27 -23.27 -3.57 -19.66
N GLY A 28 -23.45 -2.58 -20.52
CA GLY A 28 -24.53 -1.60 -20.44
C GLY A 28 -24.20 -0.34 -19.63
N TYR A 29 -22.97 -0.18 -19.12
CA TYR A 29 -22.58 1.06 -18.44
C TYR A 29 -22.41 2.20 -19.45
N SER A 30 -22.93 3.40 -19.15
CA SER A 30 -22.80 4.55 -20.04
C SER A 30 -21.36 5.13 -20.01
N LEU A 31 -20.92 5.70 -21.13
CA LEU A 31 -19.62 6.38 -21.21
C LEU A 31 -19.52 7.52 -20.19
N GLU A 32 -20.58 8.28 -20.01
CA GLU A 32 -20.67 9.37 -19.03
C GLU A 32 -20.42 8.87 -17.60
N LEU A 33 -21.02 7.75 -17.21
CA LEU A 33 -20.79 7.13 -15.91
C LEU A 33 -19.32 6.73 -15.75
N LEU A 34 -18.73 6.09 -16.77
CA LEU A 34 -17.32 5.66 -16.73
C LEU A 34 -16.35 6.84 -16.63
N GLN A 35 -16.67 7.96 -17.26
CA GLN A 35 -15.90 9.20 -17.15
C GLN A 35 -16.06 9.84 -15.76
N ARG A 36 -17.28 9.90 -15.24
CA ARG A 36 -17.57 10.45 -13.92
C ARG A 36 -16.89 9.65 -12.80
N THR A 37 -16.79 8.33 -12.92
CA THR A 37 -16.06 7.48 -11.97
C THR A 37 -14.53 7.55 -12.13
N GLY A 38 -14.03 8.14 -13.22
CA GLY A 38 -12.59 8.22 -13.51
C GLY A 38 -11.98 6.93 -14.08
N LEU A 39 -12.78 5.90 -14.37
CA LEU A 39 -12.33 4.67 -15.05
C LEU A 39 -11.93 4.93 -16.49
N VAL A 40 -12.57 5.92 -17.10
CA VAL A 40 -12.29 6.40 -18.45
C VAL A 40 -12.04 7.91 -18.38
N ASN A 41 -11.02 8.40 -19.07
CA ASN A 41 -10.69 9.82 -19.08
C ASN A 41 -11.58 10.63 -20.04
N ALA A 42 -11.43 11.96 -20.07
CA ALA A 42 -12.21 12.86 -20.92
C ALA A 42 -12.07 12.54 -22.43
N GLN A 43 -10.93 11.95 -22.86
CA GLN A 43 -10.70 11.52 -24.24
C GLN A 43 -11.22 10.12 -24.52
N ALA A 44 -12.10 9.60 -23.66
CA ALA A 44 -12.67 8.25 -23.75
C ALA A 44 -11.64 7.12 -23.80
N ARG A 45 -10.51 7.27 -23.10
CA ARG A 45 -9.46 6.24 -22.95
C ARG A 45 -9.46 5.65 -21.55
N ASP A 46 -9.08 4.36 -21.44
CA ASP A 46 -8.91 3.69 -20.14
C ASP A 46 -7.92 4.46 -19.26
N ALA A 47 -8.33 4.82 -18.04
CA ALA A 47 -7.55 5.68 -17.16
C ALA A 47 -6.30 4.98 -16.59
N PHE A 48 -6.34 3.64 -16.48
CA PHE A 48 -5.24 2.83 -15.91
C PHE A 48 -4.37 2.17 -17.00
N TYR A 49 -4.27 2.77 -18.16
CA TYR A 49 -3.44 2.25 -19.26
C TYR A 49 -2.01 1.89 -18.80
N ARG A 50 -1.56 0.65 -19.13
CA ARG A 50 -0.23 0.08 -18.82
C ARG A 50 0.15 0.18 -17.35
N ARG A 51 -0.80 -0.14 -16.44
CA ARG A 51 -0.58 -0.14 -14.99
C ARG A 51 -0.84 -1.49 -14.35
N ILE A 52 -0.05 -1.79 -13.34
CA ILE A 52 -0.43 -2.77 -12.32
C ILE A 52 -1.47 -2.08 -11.43
N VAL A 53 -2.59 -2.74 -11.18
CA VAL A 53 -3.74 -2.18 -10.46
C VAL A 53 -4.00 -2.99 -9.20
N PHE A 54 -4.12 -2.30 -8.08
CA PHE A 54 -4.52 -2.84 -6.79
C PHE A 54 -5.91 -2.30 -6.43
N PRO A 55 -6.87 -3.15 -6.05
CA PRO A 55 -8.16 -2.70 -5.53
C PRO A 55 -8.02 -2.27 -4.07
N CYS A 56 -8.38 -1.03 -3.76
CA CYS A 56 -8.50 -0.55 -2.38
C CYS A 56 -9.88 -0.97 -1.86
N SER A 57 -9.91 -1.92 -0.93
CA SER A 57 -11.15 -2.50 -0.41
C SER A 57 -11.41 -2.05 1.03
N GLN A 58 -12.70 -1.88 1.35
CA GLN A 58 -13.24 -1.68 2.71
C GLN A 58 -14.35 -2.70 2.97
N VAL A 59 -14.90 -2.68 4.17
CA VAL A 59 -16.12 -3.45 4.45
C VAL A 59 -17.21 -3.06 3.44
N GLY A 60 -17.67 -4.04 2.68
CA GLY A 60 -18.70 -3.83 1.64
C GLY A 60 -18.19 -3.77 0.20
N GLY A 61 -16.88 -3.72 -0.05
CA GLY A 61 -16.38 -3.82 -1.40
C GLY A 61 -15.16 -2.96 -1.75
N VAL A 62 -14.90 -2.85 -3.06
CA VAL A 62 -13.83 -2.01 -3.61
C VAL A 62 -14.28 -0.56 -3.62
N VAL A 63 -13.55 0.32 -2.96
CA VAL A 63 -13.86 1.76 -2.85
C VAL A 63 -12.98 2.63 -3.74
N ASN A 64 -11.80 2.14 -4.12
CA ASN A 64 -10.90 2.84 -5.03
C ASN A 64 -9.99 1.83 -5.76
N LEU A 65 -9.28 2.31 -6.76
CA LEU A 65 -8.22 1.57 -7.45
C LEU A 65 -6.94 2.38 -7.39
N TYR A 66 -5.84 1.70 -7.05
CA TYR A 66 -4.49 2.25 -7.20
C TYR A 66 -3.83 1.63 -8.41
N GLY A 67 -3.22 2.46 -9.26
CA GLY A 67 -2.51 2.00 -10.44
C GLY A 67 -1.10 2.56 -10.54
N ARG A 68 -0.09 1.68 -10.65
CA ARG A 68 1.30 2.06 -10.88
C ARG A 68 1.80 1.60 -12.25
N SER A 69 2.46 2.50 -12.97
CA SER A 69 3.08 2.19 -14.26
C SER A 69 4.21 1.19 -14.10
N LEU A 70 4.39 0.32 -15.10
CA LEU A 70 5.61 -0.43 -15.27
C LEU A 70 6.66 0.50 -15.89
N GLY A 71 7.63 0.92 -15.09
CA GLY A 71 8.59 1.97 -15.43
C GLY A 71 8.08 3.38 -15.13
N ASP A 72 8.90 4.39 -15.43
CA ASP A 72 8.67 5.79 -15.02
C ASP A 72 7.82 6.61 -16.00
N THR A 73 7.15 5.93 -16.95
CA THR A 73 6.41 6.58 -18.03
C THR A 73 5.22 7.42 -17.54
N PHE A 74 4.55 6.98 -16.45
CA PHE A 74 3.36 7.63 -15.93
C PHE A 74 3.35 7.64 -14.40
N PRO A 75 2.95 8.75 -13.74
CA PRO A 75 2.81 8.79 -12.29
C PRO A 75 1.77 7.75 -11.81
N HIS A 76 1.88 7.35 -10.55
CA HIS A 76 0.86 6.53 -9.93
C HIS A 76 -0.51 7.25 -9.96
N ARG A 77 -1.59 6.48 -9.91
CA ARG A 77 -2.94 7.02 -10.06
C ARG A 77 -3.92 6.34 -9.11
N PHE A 78 -4.85 7.15 -8.59
CA PHE A 78 -6.09 6.71 -7.96
C PHE A 78 -7.29 7.13 -8.82
N LEU A 79 -8.44 6.48 -8.59
CA LEU A 79 -9.72 7.05 -9.00
C LEU A 79 -10.01 8.32 -8.19
N PRO A 80 -10.87 9.23 -8.69
CA PRO A 80 -11.37 10.35 -7.89
C PRO A 80 -12.00 9.87 -6.58
N GLY A 81 -11.83 10.65 -5.50
CA GLY A 81 -12.38 10.34 -4.18
C GLY A 81 -11.32 9.93 -3.16
N GLY A 82 -11.77 9.40 -2.03
CA GLY A 82 -10.91 8.96 -0.94
C GLY A 82 -10.12 7.69 -1.29
N LYS A 83 -8.90 7.59 -0.77
CA LYS A 83 -8.05 6.40 -0.96
C LYS A 83 -8.56 5.17 -0.21
N GLY A 84 -9.50 5.36 0.71
CA GLY A 84 -10.00 4.31 1.59
C GLY A 84 -9.26 4.24 2.92
N ASP A 85 -9.41 3.11 3.58
CA ASP A 85 -8.77 2.75 4.83
C ASP A 85 -7.35 2.24 4.60
N LEU A 86 -6.70 1.73 5.67
CA LEU A 86 -5.47 0.96 5.53
C LEU A 86 -5.71 -0.23 4.59
N PHE A 87 -4.79 -0.43 3.67
CA PHE A 87 -4.90 -1.50 2.68
C PHE A 87 -4.84 -2.88 3.37
N ALA A 88 -5.74 -3.79 2.96
CA ALA A 88 -5.90 -5.13 3.53
C ALA A 88 -6.17 -5.15 5.05
N TRP A 89 -6.75 -4.08 5.62
CA TRP A 89 -6.95 -3.94 7.06
C TRP A 89 -7.75 -5.07 7.68
N GLU A 90 -8.80 -5.56 7.02
CA GLU A 90 -9.62 -6.66 7.53
C GLU A 90 -8.81 -7.95 7.79
N SER A 91 -7.78 -8.20 6.99
CA SER A 91 -6.88 -9.34 7.18
C SER A 91 -5.81 -9.08 8.26
N VAL A 92 -5.46 -7.81 8.49
CA VAL A 92 -4.33 -7.42 9.36
C VAL A 92 -4.78 -7.06 10.77
N ARG A 93 -5.98 -6.53 10.96
CA ARG A 93 -6.47 -5.98 12.24
C ARG A 93 -6.47 -6.96 13.41
N GLN A 94 -6.47 -8.24 13.14
CA GLN A 94 -6.44 -9.29 14.18
C GLN A 94 -5.05 -9.48 14.82
N PHE A 95 -3.99 -9.07 14.14
CA PHE A 95 -2.63 -9.25 14.64
C PHE A 95 -2.32 -8.27 15.78
N PRO A 96 -1.65 -8.75 16.87
CA PRO A 96 -1.20 -7.90 17.96
C PRO A 96 -0.03 -6.99 17.55
N THR A 97 0.67 -7.36 16.48
CA THR A 97 1.77 -6.60 15.90
C THR A 97 1.46 -6.32 14.45
N VAL A 98 1.54 -5.05 14.05
CA VAL A 98 1.25 -4.58 12.69
C VAL A 98 2.47 -3.88 12.13
N ILE A 99 2.79 -4.16 10.88
CA ILE A 99 3.81 -3.45 10.09
C ILE A 99 3.08 -2.49 9.16
N LEU A 100 3.42 -1.20 9.23
CA LEU A 100 2.89 -0.17 8.34
C LEU A 100 3.96 0.28 7.37
N VAL A 101 3.67 0.20 6.08
CA VAL A 101 4.52 0.68 4.98
C VAL A 101 3.83 1.79 4.18
N GLU A 102 4.57 2.52 3.35
CA GLU A 102 4.03 3.59 2.52
C GLU A 102 3.42 3.08 1.23
N GLY A 103 4.03 2.10 0.58
CA GLY A 103 3.74 1.62 -0.75
C GLY A 103 3.10 0.24 -0.81
N LEU A 104 2.30 0.00 -1.85
CA LEU A 104 1.67 -1.31 -2.07
C LEU A 104 2.65 -2.38 -2.57
N PHE A 105 3.75 -1.97 -3.21
CA PHE A 105 4.80 -2.91 -3.60
C PHE A 105 5.60 -3.38 -2.39
N ASP A 106 5.81 -2.51 -1.39
CA ASP A 106 6.43 -2.87 -0.12
C ASP A 106 5.57 -3.87 0.65
N LEU A 107 4.27 -3.60 0.73
CA LEU A 107 3.31 -4.56 1.30
C LEU A 107 3.37 -5.89 0.57
N ALA A 108 3.34 -5.90 -0.75
CA ALA A 108 3.29 -7.12 -1.53
C ALA A 108 4.56 -7.97 -1.37
N VAL A 109 5.76 -7.35 -1.35
CA VAL A 109 7.01 -8.08 -1.12
C VAL A 109 7.09 -8.62 0.30
N LEU A 110 6.64 -7.87 1.30
CA LEU A 110 6.60 -8.32 2.69
C LEU A 110 5.60 -9.47 2.90
N TRP A 111 4.43 -9.41 2.27
CA TRP A 111 3.49 -10.53 2.29
C TRP A 111 4.05 -11.79 1.62
N GLN A 112 4.78 -11.62 0.51
CA GLN A 112 5.49 -12.73 -0.15
C GLN A 112 6.59 -13.32 0.75
N ALA A 113 7.26 -12.49 1.55
CA ALA A 113 8.27 -12.91 2.52
C ALA A 113 7.68 -13.49 3.83
N GLY A 114 6.33 -13.58 3.95
CA GLY A 114 5.65 -14.16 5.11
C GLY A 114 5.14 -13.15 6.15
N PHE A 115 5.40 -11.87 6.00
CA PHE A 115 4.93 -10.81 6.93
C PHE A 115 3.49 -10.40 6.64
N ARG A 116 2.54 -11.33 6.87
CA ARG A 116 1.11 -11.15 6.59
C ARG A 116 0.41 -10.13 7.49
N ASN A 117 1.07 -9.65 8.53
CA ASN A 117 0.63 -8.57 9.41
C ASN A 117 1.02 -7.18 8.89
N THR A 118 1.37 -7.06 7.60
CA THR A 118 1.71 -5.79 6.96
C THR A 118 0.48 -5.14 6.35
N THR A 119 0.33 -3.83 6.57
CA THR A 119 -0.66 -2.95 5.93
C THR A 119 0.03 -1.74 5.28
N CYS A 120 -0.69 -1.02 4.44
CA CYS A 120 -0.16 0.12 3.70
C CYS A 120 -1.05 1.35 3.87
N ALA A 121 -0.41 2.51 4.09
CA ALA A 121 -1.08 3.79 4.25
C ALA A 121 -1.38 4.50 2.93
N LEU A 122 -0.85 4.02 1.80
CA LEU A 122 -0.95 4.69 0.49
C LEU A 122 -0.35 6.11 0.50
N GLY A 123 0.76 6.27 1.20
CA GLY A 123 1.53 7.49 1.40
C GLY A 123 1.96 7.69 2.85
N SER A 124 2.83 8.69 3.08
CA SER A 124 3.44 8.95 4.40
C SER A 124 2.52 9.65 5.41
N ARG A 125 1.39 10.21 4.98
CA ARG A 125 0.45 10.92 5.86
C ARG A 125 -0.85 10.13 6.02
N LEU A 126 -1.17 9.77 7.27
CA LEU A 126 -2.43 9.11 7.60
C LEU A 126 -3.57 10.10 7.74
N THR A 127 -4.68 9.80 7.08
CA THR A 127 -5.98 10.44 7.35
C THR A 127 -6.56 9.95 8.68
N PRO A 128 -7.59 10.59 9.24
CA PRO A 128 -8.14 10.20 10.54
C PRO A 128 -8.58 8.74 10.66
N THR A 129 -9.14 8.15 9.61
CA THR A 129 -9.63 6.76 9.66
C THR A 129 -8.49 5.73 9.74
N PRO A 130 -7.47 5.72 8.87
CA PRO A 130 -6.26 4.92 9.05
C PRO A 130 -5.59 5.07 10.43
N PHE A 131 -5.54 6.29 10.96
CA PHE A 131 -4.99 6.50 12.29
C PHE A 131 -5.81 5.79 13.37
N ARG A 132 -7.15 5.94 13.35
CA ARG A 132 -8.05 5.24 14.28
C ARG A 132 -7.95 3.72 14.16
N GLN A 133 -7.77 3.18 12.95
CA GLN A 133 -7.57 1.76 12.73
C GLN A 133 -6.31 1.24 13.43
N LEU A 134 -5.19 1.97 13.36
CA LEU A 134 -3.98 1.58 14.08
C LEU A 134 -4.13 1.68 15.60
N SER A 135 -4.92 2.64 16.09
CA SER A 135 -5.10 2.93 17.51
C SER A 135 -6.35 2.30 18.14
N ASP A 136 -7.08 1.44 17.43
CA ASP A 136 -8.28 0.77 17.95
C ASP A 136 -8.00 -0.24 19.08
N ARG A 137 -6.73 -0.62 19.27
CA ARG A 137 -6.27 -1.53 20.34
C ARG A 137 -4.98 -1.00 20.97
N LEU A 138 -5.04 -0.60 22.24
CA LEU A 138 -3.89 -0.07 22.98
C LEU A 138 -2.77 -1.12 23.20
N THR A 139 -3.10 -2.40 23.15
CA THR A 139 -2.12 -3.50 23.25
C THR A 139 -1.38 -3.77 21.95
N ARG A 140 -1.76 -3.11 20.86
CA ARG A 140 -1.11 -3.29 19.56
C ARG A 140 0.27 -2.66 19.56
N ARG A 141 1.19 -3.33 18.88
CA ARG A 141 2.51 -2.80 18.54
C ARG A 141 2.53 -2.47 17.05
N VAL A 142 2.99 -1.28 16.68
CA VAL A 142 3.08 -0.83 15.30
C VAL A 142 4.54 -0.59 14.92
N TYR A 143 5.02 -1.27 13.88
CA TYR A 143 6.29 -1.01 13.24
C TYR A 143 6.06 -0.12 12.02
N LEU A 144 6.73 1.03 11.98
CA LEU A 144 6.66 1.99 10.88
C LEU A 144 7.89 1.82 10.01
N VAL A 145 7.71 1.27 8.81
CA VAL A 145 8.78 0.98 7.86
C VAL A 145 8.55 1.86 6.63
N PHE A 146 9.00 3.11 6.73
CA PHE A 146 8.83 4.13 5.70
C PHE A 146 10.11 4.32 4.91
N ASP A 147 9.98 4.84 3.70
CA ASP A 147 11.07 5.02 2.77
C ASP A 147 12.20 5.87 3.36
N GLN A 148 13.44 5.46 3.09
CA GLN A 148 14.64 6.21 3.45
C GLN A 148 15.14 6.98 2.23
N ASP A 149 14.37 8.00 1.80
CA ASP A 149 14.80 8.91 0.75
C ASP A 149 15.88 9.89 1.24
N GLU A 150 16.66 10.43 0.31
CA GLU A 150 17.73 11.40 0.61
C GLU A 150 17.23 12.63 1.38
N ASN A 151 15.96 12.98 1.22
CA ASN A 151 15.31 14.12 1.89
C ASN A 151 14.79 13.79 3.29
N GLN A 152 14.90 12.52 3.75
CA GLN A 152 14.40 12.02 5.04
C GLN A 152 12.90 12.31 5.29
N THR A 153 12.13 12.57 4.25
CA THR A 153 10.71 12.95 4.35
C THR A 153 9.89 11.79 4.95
N GLY A 154 10.14 10.56 4.51
CA GLY A 154 9.49 9.37 5.03
C GLY A 154 9.85 9.12 6.50
N GLN A 155 11.12 9.23 6.87
CA GLN A 155 11.57 9.04 8.25
C GLN A 155 11.00 10.09 9.20
N GLY A 156 10.96 11.36 8.79
CA GLY A 156 10.31 12.43 9.56
C GLY A 156 8.82 12.18 9.76
N ALA A 157 8.13 11.71 8.73
CA ALA A 157 6.72 11.33 8.81
C ALA A 157 6.50 10.12 9.73
N ALA A 158 7.37 9.10 9.67
CA ALA A 158 7.33 7.94 10.56
C ALA A 158 7.50 8.34 12.02
N GLN A 159 8.48 9.21 12.33
CA GLN A 159 8.70 9.70 13.69
C GLN A 159 7.52 10.51 14.22
N GLN A 160 6.93 11.39 13.38
CA GLN A 160 5.75 12.14 13.77
C GLN A 160 4.55 11.23 14.04
N LEU A 161 4.35 10.21 13.20
CA LEU A 161 3.29 9.22 13.39
C LEU A 161 3.51 8.40 14.64
N ALA A 162 4.74 7.96 14.92
CA ALA A 162 5.08 7.22 16.13
C ALA A 162 4.69 8.00 17.38
N ARG A 163 5.10 9.27 17.49
CA ARG A 163 4.73 10.15 18.61
C ARG A 163 3.21 10.24 18.80
N ARG A 164 2.46 10.46 17.71
CA ARG A 164 1.00 10.53 17.76
C ARG A 164 0.33 9.23 18.22
N LEU A 165 0.90 8.08 17.85
CA LEU A 165 0.41 6.77 18.31
C LEU A 165 0.73 6.56 19.79
N GLU A 166 1.91 6.96 20.25
CA GLU A 166 2.33 6.90 21.65
C GLU A 166 1.48 7.82 22.55
N GLU A 167 1.11 9.02 22.08
CA GLU A 167 0.21 9.95 22.78
C GLU A 167 -1.18 9.33 23.07
N VAL A 168 -1.63 8.37 22.24
CA VAL A 168 -2.88 7.62 22.46
C VAL A 168 -2.66 6.24 23.07
N GLY A 169 -1.44 5.94 23.56
CA GLY A 169 -1.11 4.72 24.29
C GLY A 169 -0.75 3.51 23.42
N VAL A 170 -0.54 3.68 22.10
CA VAL A 170 -0.13 2.60 21.20
C VAL A 170 1.39 2.58 21.09
N LYS A 171 2.00 1.41 21.30
CA LYS A 171 3.46 1.24 21.15
C LYS A 171 3.84 1.30 19.67
N ALA A 172 4.64 2.29 19.27
CA ALA A 172 5.11 2.46 17.91
C ALA A 172 6.63 2.46 17.82
N HIS A 173 7.19 1.82 16.80
CA HIS A 173 8.62 1.73 16.56
C HIS A 173 8.90 2.14 15.12
N VAL A 174 9.78 3.11 14.94
CA VAL A 174 10.30 3.46 13.61
C VAL A 174 11.43 2.48 13.28
N VAL A 175 11.32 1.81 12.17
CA VAL A 175 12.29 0.82 11.70
C VAL A 175 13.14 1.45 10.61
N ALA A 176 14.45 1.46 10.81
CA ALA A 176 15.41 1.86 9.80
C ALA A 176 15.84 0.62 8.98
N LEU A 177 15.64 0.66 7.69
CA LEU A 177 16.31 -0.24 6.74
C LEU A 177 17.68 0.33 6.37
N PRO A 178 18.57 -0.43 5.73
CA PRO A 178 19.80 0.12 5.18
C PRO A 178 19.54 1.34 4.30
N SER A 179 20.43 2.33 4.34
CA SER A 179 20.28 3.61 3.64
C SER A 179 19.94 3.42 2.15
N GLY A 180 18.96 4.19 1.69
CA GLY A 180 18.49 4.17 0.29
C GLY A 180 17.51 3.04 -0.05
N HIS A 181 17.10 2.22 0.92
CA HIS A 181 16.14 1.14 0.68
C HIS A 181 14.77 1.41 1.28
N ASP A 182 13.75 1.16 0.46
CA ASP A 182 12.41 0.77 0.89
C ASP A 182 12.34 -0.76 1.03
N PRO A 183 11.28 -1.35 1.60
CA PRO A 183 11.15 -2.80 1.71
C PRO A 183 11.27 -3.53 0.37
N ASN A 184 10.67 -3.01 -0.70
CA ASN A 184 10.72 -3.64 -2.02
C ASN A 184 12.15 -3.68 -2.59
N SER A 185 12.89 -2.57 -2.57
CA SER A 185 14.26 -2.51 -3.04
C SER A 185 15.22 -3.31 -2.16
N TYR A 186 14.97 -3.38 -0.84
CA TYR A 186 15.77 -4.18 0.08
C TYR A 186 15.72 -5.68 -0.26
N PHE A 187 14.53 -6.23 -0.48
CA PHE A 187 14.41 -7.62 -0.93
C PHE A 187 14.92 -7.85 -2.36
N LEU A 188 14.79 -6.87 -3.25
CA LEU A 188 15.37 -6.94 -4.60
C LEU A 188 16.90 -6.94 -4.56
N ALA A 189 17.53 -6.31 -3.58
CA ALA A 189 18.97 -6.34 -3.35
C ALA A 189 19.45 -7.67 -2.72
N GLY A 190 18.55 -8.62 -2.45
CA GLY A 190 18.89 -9.95 -1.97
C GLY A 190 18.69 -10.18 -0.47
N ALA A 191 18.09 -9.21 0.26
CA ALA A 191 17.76 -9.41 1.67
C ALA A 191 16.75 -10.54 1.86
N THR A 192 16.90 -11.27 2.95
CA THR A 192 16.01 -12.37 3.34
C THR A 192 14.94 -11.93 4.34
N ALA A 193 13.95 -12.79 4.58
CA ALA A 193 12.97 -12.58 5.64
C ALA A 193 13.62 -12.48 7.03
N ALA A 194 14.73 -13.20 7.26
CA ALA A 194 15.48 -13.14 8.52
C ALA A 194 16.18 -11.78 8.70
N ASP A 195 16.75 -11.22 7.63
CA ASP A 195 17.38 -9.90 7.67
C ASP A 195 16.35 -8.81 7.98
N PHE A 196 15.17 -8.87 7.35
CA PHE A 196 14.08 -7.93 7.65
C PHE A 196 13.54 -8.09 9.08
N ALA A 197 13.39 -9.34 9.56
CA ALA A 197 13.00 -9.59 10.96
C ALA A 197 14.01 -9.03 11.96
N ALA A 198 15.32 -9.10 11.65
CA ALA A 198 16.35 -8.49 12.47
C ALA A 198 16.22 -6.95 12.52
N CYS A 199 15.90 -6.30 11.40
CA CYS A 199 15.61 -4.86 11.37
C CYS A 199 14.42 -4.51 12.28
N LEU A 200 13.32 -5.30 12.26
CA LEU A 200 12.18 -5.09 13.15
C LEU A 200 12.56 -5.18 14.64
N GLN A 201 13.56 -5.96 14.98
CA GLN A 201 14.07 -6.10 16.35
C GLN A 201 15.10 -5.02 16.75
N GLY A 202 15.43 -4.10 15.83
CA GLY A 202 16.43 -3.07 16.04
C GLY A 202 17.88 -3.56 15.95
N ALA A 203 18.11 -4.77 15.43
CA ALA A 203 19.46 -5.26 15.12
C ALA A 203 19.97 -4.56 13.85
N PRO A 204 21.26 -4.20 13.75
CA PRO A 204 21.84 -3.68 12.53
C PRO A 204 21.70 -4.73 11.41
N PRO A 205 21.38 -4.31 10.18
CA PRO A 205 21.33 -5.22 9.03
C PRO A 205 22.72 -5.86 8.82
N ARG A 206 22.75 -7.13 8.51
CA ARG A 206 23.97 -7.88 8.18
C ARG A 206 24.48 -7.55 6.79
#